data_d6ba854f681c0ea315646cea5ba91c19
#
_entry.id   d6ba854f681c0ea315646cea5ba91c19
#
_cell.length_a   1.000
_cell.length_b   1.000
_cell.length_c   1.000
_cell.angle_alpha   90.00
_cell.angle_beta   90.00
_cell.angle_gamma   90.00
#
_symmetry.space_group_name_H-M   'P 1'
#
loop_
_entity.id
_entity.type
_entity.pdbx_description
1 polymer ?
#
loop_
_entity_poly.entity_id
_entity_poly.type
_entity_poly.pdbx_seq_one_letter_code
_entity_poly.pdbx_strand_id
1 'polypeptide(L)'
;LVKARSAASIIEFNGPERAVPSAPVRDSLSNELPGKIDDLLQAQSRIDELDNEISSTEEEEASLEMVASLGLDIELLSGYDSMSSFVGTVTEPIQPSSLGESSMVFNSKNGKQNMVAVFVRNDKSQDATNVLESVGFESIPLPTGEGSPADRLSQVKGRKHDLTSEREELAKAIEEWIDANGEDLACGLEVLERDHDVLTAPTRVAVSDHAFVIDGWIEMRRSDEVTKALEPFCLYTESDQFELIAGGGGHGHSDHHHHQEMPPISYQERSTSKPMELLTDAVGRPAYGRVDPTIFMMFTYPLFFGMMLGDMAYGLITMGVGWMV
;
A
#
# COMPACT_ATOMS: atom_id res chain seq x y z
N LEU A 1 6.48 19.45 -8.56
CA LEU A 1 6.62 18.79 -7.27
C LEU A 1 5.81 17.50 -7.19
N VAL A 2 4.48 17.48 -7.49
CA VAL A 2 3.65 16.27 -7.40
C VAL A 2 4.22 15.14 -8.26
N LYS A 3 4.47 15.40 -9.56
CA LYS A 3 5.06 14.40 -10.47
C LYS A 3 6.44 13.91 -10.01
N ALA A 4 7.28 14.80 -9.50
CA ALA A 4 8.60 14.42 -8.97
C ALA A 4 8.49 13.51 -7.74
N ARG A 5 7.53 13.77 -6.84
CA ARG A 5 7.24 12.89 -5.70
C ARG A 5 6.72 11.53 -6.14
N SER A 6 5.82 11.49 -7.12
CA SER A 6 5.33 10.22 -7.68
C SER A 6 6.46 9.42 -8.33
N ALA A 7 7.36 10.07 -9.07
CA ALA A 7 8.53 9.41 -9.63
C ALA A 7 9.49 8.91 -8.54
N ALA A 8 9.74 9.71 -7.50
CA ALA A 8 10.58 9.32 -6.38
C ALA A 8 10.02 8.12 -5.59
N SER A 9 8.70 7.96 -5.51
CA SER A 9 8.07 6.80 -4.87
C SER A 9 8.28 5.48 -5.64
N ILE A 10 8.50 5.55 -6.95
CA ILE A 10 8.82 4.38 -7.79
C ILE A 10 10.26 3.89 -7.51
N ILE A 11 11.17 4.84 -7.21
CA ILE A 11 12.61 4.60 -7.09
C ILE A 11 13.03 4.15 -5.68
N GLU A 12 12.11 4.12 -4.69
CA GLU A 12 12.42 3.88 -3.26
C GLU A 12 13.54 4.80 -2.73
N PHE A 13 13.39 6.07 -2.98
CA PHE A 13 14.42 7.09 -2.84
C PHE A 13 14.83 7.37 -1.37
N ASN A 14 16.14 7.36 -1.10
CA ASN A 14 16.74 7.65 0.21
C ASN A 14 17.41 9.02 0.35
N GLY A 15 17.22 9.94 -0.59
CA GLY A 15 17.85 11.27 -0.63
C GLY A 15 19.09 11.33 -1.53
N PRO A 16 19.54 12.55 -1.92
CA PRO A 16 20.69 12.71 -2.79
C PRO A 16 21.98 12.28 -2.08
N GLU A 17 22.84 11.56 -2.77
CA GLU A 17 24.12 11.10 -2.25
C GLU A 17 25.21 12.20 -2.29
N ARG A 18 25.01 13.23 -3.12
CA ARG A 18 26.01 14.28 -3.35
C ARG A 18 25.43 15.68 -3.16
N ALA A 19 26.23 16.57 -2.60
CA ALA A 19 25.92 17.99 -2.56
C ALA A 19 26.21 18.63 -3.94
N VAL A 20 25.16 19.01 -4.65
CA VAL A 20 25.24 19.65 -5.97
C VAL A 20 24.80 21.11 -5.87
N PRO A 21 25.44 22.06 -6.59
CA PRO A 21 24.97 23.45 -6.63
C PRO A 21 23.54 23.54 -7.18
N SER A 22 22.69 24.37 -6.59
CA SER A 22 21.26 24.46 -6.97
C SER A 22 21.00 25.05 -8.36
N ALA A 23 21.93 25.81 -8.94
CA ALA A 23 21.75 26.46 -10.24
C ALA A 23 21.63 25.44 -11.40
N PRO A 24 22.55 24.48 -11.60
CA PRO A 24 22.42 23.48 -12.67
C PRO A 24 21.20 22.56 -12.45
N VAL A 25 20.84 22.28 -11.19
CA VAL A 25 19.65 21.47 -10.89
C VAL A 25 18.37 22.18 -11.30
N ARG A 26 18.25 23.50 -11.06
CA ARG A 26 17.12 24.30 -11.54
C ARG A 26 17.01 24.40 -13.05
N ASP A 27 18.15 24.43 -13.73
CA ASP A 27 18.18 24.43 -15.19
C ASP A 27 17.68 23.10 -15.75
N SER A 28 18.12 21.99 -15.18
CA SER A 28 17.62 20.63 -15.52
C SER A 28 16.11 20.49 -15.23
N LEU A 29 15.64 20.97 -14.09
CA LEU A 29 14.22 20.99 -13.72
C LEU A 29 13.34 21.81 -14.67
N SER A 30 13.92 22.82 -15.31
CA SER A 30 13.18 23.69 -16.24
C SER A 30 13.12 23.13 -17.65
N ASN A 31 14.09 22.31 -18.06
CA ASN A 31 14.26 21.90 -19.44
C ASN A 31 14.10 20.39 -19.67
N GLU A 32 14.91 19.56 -19.06
CA GLU A 32 15.03 18.15 -19.42
C GLU A 32 14.29 17.19 -18.46
N LEU A 33 14.42 17.43 -17.16
CA LEU A 33 13.95 16.51 -16.13
C LEU A 33 12.43 16.27 -16.16
N PRO A 34 11.56 17.27 -16.44
CA PRO A 34 10.12 17.03 -16.51
C PRO A 34 9.71 16.01 -17.58
N GLY A 35 10.33 16.08 -18.77
CA GLY A 35 10.08 15.11 -19.84
C GLY A 35 10.50 13.70 -19.43
N LYS A 36 11.69 13.57 -18.85
CA LYS A 36 12.20 12.29 -18.36
C LYS A 36 11.32 11.70 -17.24
N ILE A 37 10.80 12.54 -16.35
CA ILE A 37 9.84 12.11 -15.32
C ILE A 37 8.54 11.61 -15.93
N ASP A 38 8.03 12.30 -16.96
CA ASP A 38 6.81 11.88 -17.65
C ASP A 38 7.00 10.52 -18.34
N ASP A 39 8.16 10.28 -18.98
CA ASP A 39 8.51 8.99 -19.57
C ASP A 39 8.53 7.86 -18.53
N LEU A 40 9.13 8.09 -17.34
CA LEU A 40 9.16 7.13 -16.24
C LEU A 40 7.76 6.80 -15.74
N LEU A 41 6.93 7.83 -15.49
CA LEU A 41 5.57 7.65 -15.02
C LEU A 41 4.69 6.91 -16.03
N GLN A 42 4.91 7.15 -17.33
CA GLN A 42 4.22 6.44 -18.41
C GLN A 42 4.65 4.98 -18.47
N ALA A 43 5.94 4.68 -18.34
CA ALA A 43 6.45 3.31 -18.31
C ALA A 43 5.88 2.54 -17.11
N GLN A 44 5.84 3.15 -15.92
CA GLN A 44 5.24 2.54 -14.75
C GLN A 44 3.74 2.27 -14.92
N SER A 45 3.00 3.25 -15.46
CA SER A 45 1.57 3.07 -15.74
C SER A 45 1.31 1.92 -16.72
N ARG A 46 2.21 1.75 -17.70
CA ARG A 46 2.10 0.62 -18.65
C ARG A 46 2.40 -0.72 -17.98
N ILE A 47 3.34 -0.77 -17.05
CA ILE A 47 3.60 -1.97 -16.23
C ILE A 47 2.37 -2.34 -15.41
N ASP A 48 1.74 -1.36 -14.76
CA ASP A 48 0.52 -1.59 -13.95
C ASP A 48 -0.65 -2.13 -14.82
N GLU A 49 -0.79 -1.62 -16.06
CA GLU A 49 -1.75 -2.15 -17.03
C GLU A 49 -1.42 -3.59 -17.44
N LEU A 50 -0.15 -3.87 -17.73
CA LEU A 50 0.31 -5.21 -18.10
C LEU A 50 0.12 -6.21 -16.95
N ASP A 51 0.39 -5.83 -15.71
CA ASP A 51 0.16 -6.69 -14.53
C ASP A 51 -1.32 -7.05 -14.38
N ASN A 52 -2.24 -6.11 -14.65
CA ASN A 52 -3.66 -6.38 -14.67
C ASN A 52 -4.05 -7.32 -15.85
N GLU A 53 -3.49 -7.11 -17.05
CA GLU A 53 -3.73 -7.99 -18.20
C GLU A 53 -3.17 -9.40 -17.97
N ILE A 54 -2.00 -9.53 -17.36
CA ILE A 54 -1.39 -10.81 -16.99
C ILE A 54 -2.29 -11.54 -15.99
N SER A 55 -2.73 -10.84 -14.93
CA SER A 55 -3.63 -11.43 -13.93
C SER A 55 -4.92 -11.96 -14.54
N SER A 56 -5.57 -11.16 -15.43
CA SER A 56 -6.76 -11.58 -16.15
C SER A 56 -6.49 -12.77 -17.07
N THR A 57 -5.34 -12.81 -17.72
CA THR A 57 -4.92 -13.92 -18.59
C THR A 57 -4.63 -15.18 -17.78
N GLU A 58 -4.09 -15.06 -16.56
CA GLU A 58 -3.89 -16.18 -15.63
C GLU A 58 -5.21 -16.78 -15.14
N GLU A 59 -6.21 -15.94 -14.87
CA GLU A 59 -7.55 -16.41 -14.52
C GLU A 59 -8.21 -17.16 -15.70
N GLU A 60 -8.06 -16.64 -16.94
CA GLU A 60 -8.55 -17.32 -18.16
C GLU A 60 -7.78 -18.64 -18.36
N GLU A 61 -6.46 -18.67 -18.20
CA GLU A 61 -5.63 -19.87 -18.29
C GLU A 61 -6.10 -20.94 -17.31
N ALA A 62 -6.29 -20.58 -16.04
CA ALA A 62 -6.75 -21.51 -15.02
C ALA A 62 -8.14 -22.07 -15.32
N SER A 63 -9.07 -21.24 -15.80
CA SER A 63 -10.41 -21.66 -16.20
C SER A 63 -10.38 -22.64 -17.39
N LEU A 64 -9.56 -22.33 -18.40
CA LEU A 64 -9.37 -23.19 -19.58
C LEU A 64 -8.69 -24.53 -19.23
N GLU A 65 -7.69 -24.56 -18.33
CA GLU A 65 -7.05 -25.78 -17.87
C GLU A 65 -8.05 -26.73 -17.17
N MET A 66 -8.96 -26.15 -16.37
CA MET A 66 -10.03 -26.93 -15.75
C MET A 66 -10.98 -27.50 -16.80
N VAL A 67 -11.47 -26.68 -17.71
CA VAL A 67 -12.44 -27.06 -18.74
C VAL A 67 -11.85 -28.02 -19.77
N ALA A 68 -10.59 -27.86 -20.15
CA ALA A 68 -9.90 -28.74 -21.08
C ALA A 68 -9.91 -30.21 -20.63
N SER A 69 -9.93 -30.47 -19.33
CA SER A 69 -10.04 -31.82 -18.80
C SER A 69 -11.35 -32.55 -19.14
N LEU A 70 -12.42 -31.80 -19.42
CA LEU A 70 -13.72 -32.35 -19.79
C LEU A 70 -13.79 -32.85 -21.24
N GLY A 71 -12.89 -32.38 -22.11
CA GLY A 71 -12.83 -32.78 -23.53
C GLY A 71 -14.05 -32.30 -24.35
N LEU A 72 -14.70 -31.22 -23.90
CA LEU A 72 -15.84 -30.56 -24.56
C LEU A 72 -15.39 -29.23 -25.15
N ASP A 73 -15.94 -28.87 -26.31
CA ASP A 73 -15.71 -27.55 -26.87
C ASP A 73 -16.41 -26.47 -26.02
N ILE A 74 -15.83 -25.26 -26.00
CA ILE A 74 -16.32 -24.18 -25.15
C ILE A 74 -17.77 -23.81 -25.46
N GLU A 75 -18.13 -23.82 -26.73
CA GLU A 75 -19.49 -23.54 -27.23
C GLU A 75 -20.55 -24.49 -26.65
N LEU A 76 -20.15 -25.71 -26.31
CA LEU A 76 -21.05 -26.74 -25.76
C LEU A 76 -21.32 -26.55 -24.28
N LEU A 77 -20.59 -25.63 -23.59
CA LEU A 77 -20.71 -25.45 -22.16
C LEU A 77 -21.81 -24.47 -21.76
N SER A 78 -22.29 -23.63 -22.69
CA SER A 78 -23.29 -22.59 -22.41
C SER A 78 -24.08 -22.24 -23.67
N GLY A 79 -25.09 -21.36 -23.54
CA GLY A 79 -25.80 -20.80 -24.69
C GLY A 79 -27.07 -21.58 -25.12
N TYR A 80 -27.63 -22.42 -24.29
CA TYR A 80 -28.80 -23.19 -24.59
C TYR A 80 -30.08 -22.53 -24.07
N ASP A 81 -31.09 -22.35 -24.92
CA ASP A 81 -32.42 -21.81 -24.54
C ASP A 81 -33.30 -22.81 -23.77
N SER A 82 -33.13 -24.09 -24.04
CA SER A 82 -34.02 -25.17 -23.53
C SER A 82 -33.37 -26.07 -22.47
N MET A 83 -32.06 -25.89 -22.23
CA MET A 83 -31.30 -26.67 -21.28
C MET A 83 -30.49 -25.75 -20.35
N SER A 84 -30.31 -26.17 -19.10
CA SER A 84 -29.42 -25.56 -18.15
C SER A 84 -28.14 -26.37 -18.10
N SER A 85 -27.01 -25.67 -18.17
CA SER A 85 -25.65 -26.24 -18.02
C SER A 85 -25.05 -25.86 -16.69
N PHE A 86 -24.49 -26.82 -15.98
CA PHE A 86 -23.75 -26.63 -14.73
C PHE A 86 -22.34 -27.19 -14.93
N VAL A 87 -21.36 -26.35 -14.84
CA VAL A 87 -19.94 -26.74 -14.97
C VAL A 87 -19.20 -26.31 -13.73
N GLY A 88 -18.48 -27.24 -13.12
CA GLY A 88 -17.81 -26.96 -11.87
C GLY A 88 -17.02 -28.14 -11.34
N THR A 89 -16.54 -27.99 -10.09
CA THR A 89 -15.85 -29.03 -9.35
C THR A 89 -16.81 -29.72 -8.38
N VAL A 90 -16.57 -31.01 -8.10
CA VAL A 90 -17.33 -31.80 -7.14
C VAL A 90 -16.40 -32.62 -6.26
N THR A 91 -16.84 -32.88 -5.04
CA THR A 91 -16.08 -33.74 -4.12
C THR A 91 -16.09 -35.20 -4.57
N GLU A 92 -17.26 -35.69 -5.03
CA GLU A 92 -17.44 -37.05 -5.53
C GLU A 92 -18.02 -37.03 -6.96
N PRO A 93 -17.60 -37.97 -7.85
CA PRO A 93 -18.10 -38.01 -9.20
C PRO A 93 -19.60 -38.33 -9.22
N ILE A 94 -20.34 -37.61 -10.04
CA ILE A 94 -21.82 -37.77 -10.15
C ILE A 94 -22.15 -38.94 -11.08
N GLN A 95 -23.04 -39.82 -10.62
CA GLN A 95 -23.57 -40.87 -11.47
C GLN A 95 -24.74 -40.33 -12.31
N PRO A 96 -24.78 -40.60 -13.63
CA PRO A 96 -25.88 -40.14 -14.49
C PRO A 96 -27.26 -40.56 -14.01
N SER A 97 -27.37 -41.69 -13.34
CA SER A 97 -28.63 -42.22 -12.80
C SER A 97 -29.25 -41.33 -11.69
N SER A 98 -28.47 -40.53 -11.01
CA SER A 98 -28.95 -39.65 -9.92
C SER A 98 -29.73 -38.41 -10.44
N LEU A 99 -29.52 -38.04 -11.71
CA LEU A 99 -30.13 -36.85 -12.34
C LEU A 99 -31.29 -37.20 -13.32
N GLY A 100 -31.58 -38.50 -13.52
CA GLY A 100 -32.65 -38.99 -14.37
C GLY A 100 -32.25 -39.18 -15.85
N GLU A 101 -33.15 -39.86 -16.62
CA GLU A 101 -32.89 -40.30 -18.00
C GLU A 101 -32.67 -39.17 -19.03
N SER A 102 -33.01 -37.92 -18.69
CA SER A 102 -32.94 -36.77 -19.59
C SER A 102 -31.74 -35.83 -19.24
N SER A 103 -30.73 -36.35 -18.56
CA SER A 103 -29.53 -35.60 -18.19
C SER A 103 -28.30 -36.17 -18.89
N MET A 104 -27.36 -35.27 -19.26
CA MET A 104 -26.03 -35.64 -19.72
C MET A 104 -25.03 -35.21 -18.67
N VAL A 105 -24.16 -36.13 -18.24
CA VAL A 105 -23.15 -35.90 -17.23
C VAL A 105 -21.77 -36.28 -17.78
N PHE A 106 -20.88 -35.33 -17.81
CA PHE A 106 -19.47 -35.53 -18.17
C PHE A 106 -18.64 -35.36 -16.91
N ASN A 107 -17.97 -36.43 -16.49
CA ASN A 107 -17.06 -36.42 -15.38
C ASN A 107 -15.62 -36.50 -15.90
N SER A 108 -14.74 -35.67 -15.37
CA SER A 108 -13.32 -35.73 -15.63
C SER A 108 -12.53 -35.53 -14.33
N LYS A 109 -11.28 -35.91 -14.35
CA LYS A 109 -10.41 -35.76 -13.21
C LYS A 109 -9.22 -34.89 -13.59
N ASN A 110 -9.14 -33.71 -12.95
CA ASN A 110 -8.00 -32.81 -13.08
C ASN A 110 -7.16 -32.84 -11.79
N GLY A 111 -6.09 -33.61 -11.80
CA GLY A 111 -5.24 -33.81 -10.61
C GLY A 111 -6.00 -34.42 -9.44
N LYS A 112 -6.24 -33.66 -8.38
CA LYS A 112 -6.99 -34.09 -7.19
C LYS A 112 -8.48 -33.68 -7.21
N GLN A 113 -8.89 -32.84 -8.14
CA GLN A 113 -10.26 -32.33 -8.25
C GLN A 113 -11.05 -33.13 -9.30
N ASN A 114 -12.29 -33.42 -8.99
CA ASN A 114 -13.20 -34.02 -9.94
C ASN A 114 -13.99 -32.89 -10.63
N MET A 115 -13.88 -32.81 -11.95
CA MET A 115 -14.59 -31.85 -12.77
C MET A 115 -15.87 -32.50 -13.28
N VAL A 116 -16.95 -31.73 -13.34
CA VAL A 116 -18.21 -32.19 -13.89
C VAL A 116 -18.84 -31.12 -14.78
N ALA A 117 -19.42 -31.57 -15.91
CA ALA A 117 -20.36 -30.79 -16.70
C ALA A 117 -21.69 -31.54 -16.75
N VAL A 118 -22.74 -30.88 -16.32
CA VAL A 118 -24.10 -31.44 -16.26
C VAL A 118 -25.02 -30.61 -17.13
N PHE A 119 -25.70 -31.26 -18.03
CA PHE A 119 -26.72 -30.66 -18.93
C PHE A 119 -28.05 -31.26 -18.61
N VAL A 120 -29.03 -30.44 -18.23
CA VAL A 120 -30.39 -30.86 -17.90
C VAL A 120 -31.40 -29.94 -18.58
N ARG A 121 -32.58 -30.45 -18.84
CA ARG A 121 -33.69 -29.61 -19.33
C ARG A 121 -34.06 -28.57 -18.25
N ASN A 122 -34.50 -27.40 -18.70
CA ASN A 122 -34.84 -26.28 -17.79
C ASN A 122 -35.93 -26.66 -16.76
N ASP A 123 -36.86 -27.56 -17.12
CA ASP A 123 -37.89 -28.04 -16.21
C ASP A 123 -37.35 -28.86 -15.02
N LYS A 124 -36.11 -29.38 -15.12
CA LYS A 124 -35.44 -30.17 -14.08
C LYS A 124 -34.21 -29.47 -13.47
N SER A 125 -34.02 -28.22 -13.78
CA SER A 125 -32.83 -27.48 -13.29
C SER A 125 -32.77 -27.39 -11.75
N GLN A 126 -33.92 -27.23 -11.09
CA GLN A 126 -34.00 -27.17 -9.64
C GLN A 126 -33.65 -28.50 -8.98
N ASP A 127 -34.13 -29.64 -9.54
CA ASP A 127 -33.78 -30.96 -9.03
C ASP A 127 -32.27 -31.24 -9.18
N ALA A 128 -31.69 -30.82 -10.31
CA ALA A 128 -30.29 -30.94 -10.57
C ALA A 128 -29.46 -30.08 -9.59
N THR A 129 -29.88 -28.85 -9.30
CA THR A 129 -29.21 -27.98 -8.31
C THR A 129 -29.17 -28.66 -6.93
N ASN A 130 -30.25 -29.21 -6.45
CA ASN A 130 -30.33 -29.90 -5.16
C ASN A 130 -29.37 -31.10 -5.09
N VAL A 131 -29.25 -31.88 -6.20
CA VAL A 131 -28.30 -32.99 -6.27
C VAL A 131 -26.85 -32.49 -6.28
N LEU A 132 -26.56 -31.44 -7.05
CA LEU A 132 -25.26 -30.84 -7.15
C LEU A 132 -24.76 -30.26 -5.80
N GLU A 133 -25.65 -29.59 -5.07
CA GLU A 133 -25.35 -29.10 -3.72
C GLU A 133 -25.01 -30.24 -2.75
N SER A 134 -25.68 -31.39 -2.87
CA SER A 134 -25.43 -32.55 -2.00
C SER A 134 -24.06 -33.19 -2.20
N VAL A 135 -23.43 -33.00 -3.35
CA VAL A 135 -22.07 -33.53 -3.67
C VAL A 135 -20.98 -32.47 -3.59
N GLY A 136 -21.30 -31.29 -3.04
CA GLY A 136 -20.33 -30.21 -2.85
C GLY A 136 -19.91 -29.56 -4.18
N PHE A 137 -20.88 -29.26 -5.04
CA PHE A 137 -20.61 -28.60 -6.32
C PHE A 137 -20.22 -27.16 -6.12
N GLU A 138 -19.08 -26.76 -6.70
CA GLU A 138 -18.64 -25.39 -6.82
C GLU A 138 -18.58 -25.00 -8.31
N SER A 139 -19.38 -24.01 -8.68
CA SER A 139 -19.39 -23.48 -10.05
C SER A 139 -18.09 -22.77 -10.38
N ILE A 140 -17.57 -23.02 -11.58
CA ILE A 140 -16.42 -22.30 -12.11
C ILE A 140 -16.86 -21.29 -13.18
N PRO A 141 -16.16 -20.14 -13.29
CA PRO A 141 -16.39 -19.20 -14.37
C PRO A 141 -16.07 -19.89 -15.70
N LEU A 142 -17.02 -19.86 -16.64
CA LEU A 142 -16.81 -20.44 -17.95
C LEU A 142 -15.99 -19.51 -18.83
N PRO A 143 -14.97 -20.01 -19.53
CA PRO A 143 -14.24 -19.20 -20.50
C PRO A 143 -15.18 -18.79 -21.65
N THR A 144 -15.03 -17.56 -22.10
CA THR A 144 -15.76 -17.02 -23.24
C THR A 144 -15.01 -17.29 -24.53
N GLY A 145 -15.70 -17.76 -25.56
CA GLY A 145 -15.09 -18.00 -26.87
C GLY A 145 -15.68 -19.22 -27.58
N GLU A 146 -15.11 -19.58 -28.69
CA GLU A 146 -15.50 -20.72 -29.54
C GLU A 146 -14.26 -21.63 -29.73
N GLY A 147 -14.53 -22.92 -29.93
CA GLY A 147 -13.55 -23.93 -30.30
C GLY A 147 -12.99 -24.75 -29.13
N SER A 148 -11.92 -25.49 -29.42
CA SER A 148 -11.31 -26.42 -28.46
C SER A 148 -10.63 -25.65 -27.31
N PRO A 149 -10.90 -26.03 -26.03
CA PRO A 149 -10.20 -25.46 -24.89
C PRO A 149 -8.66 -25.59 -24.98
N ALA A 150 -8.14 -26.65 -25.58
CA ALA A 150 -6.73 -26.89 -25.74
C ALA A 150 -6.05 -25.88 -26.69
N ASP A 151 -6.71 -25.58 -27.82
CA ASP A 151 -6.18 -24.59 -28.78
C ASP A 151 -6.23 -23.19 -28.16
N ARG A 152 -7.32 -22.86 -27.46
CA ARG A 152 -7.47 -21.60 -26.76
C ARG A 152 -6.44 -21.45 -25.64
N LEU A 153 -6.18 -22.51 -24.88
CA LEU A 153 -5.15 -22.53 -23.83
C LEU A 153 -3.76 -22.24 -24.41
N SER A 154 -3.45 -22.80 -25.58
CA SER A 154 -2.18 -22.52 -26.26
C SER A 154 -2.04 -21.04 -26.66
N GLN A 155 -3.13 -20.43 -27.14
CA GLN A 155 -3.15 -19.00 -27.50
C GLN A 155 -3.00 -18.12 -26.25
N VAL A 156 -3.72 -18.45 -25.17
CA VAL A 156 -3.66 -17.70 -23.89
C VAL A 156 -2.25 -17.79 -23.27
N LYS A 157 -1.61 -18.96 -23.31
CA LYS A 157 -0.21 -19.13 -22.86
C LYS A 157 0.76 -18.32 -23.72
N GLY A 158 0.56 -18.27 -25.02
CA GLY A 158 1.34 -17.43 -25.92
C GLY A 158 1.19 -15.94 -25.57
N ARG A 159 -0.06 -15.46 -25.42
CA ARG A 159 -0.35 -14.09 -25.04
C ARG A 159 0.27 -13.72 -23.68
N LYS A 160 0.15 -14.60 -22.68
CA LYS A 160 0.77 -14.40 -21.36
C LYS A 160 2.28 -14.26 -21.46
N HIS A 161 2.92 -15.07 -22.30
CA HIS A 161 4.38 -14.98 -22.51
C HIS A 161 4.77 -13.63 -23.14
N ASP A 162 4.01 -13.17 -24.15
CA ASP A 162 4.28 -11.90 -24.80
C ASP A 162 4.12 -10.71 -23.84
N LEU A 163 3.02 -10.70 -23.05
CA LEU A 163 2.77 -9.69 -22.02
C LEU A 163 3.87 -9.68 -20.95
N THR A 164 4.31 -10.86 -20.50
CA THR A 164 5.38 -10.98 -19.51
C THR A 164 6.70 -10.45 -20.06
N SER A 165 7.02 -10.76 -21.32
CA SER A 165 8.22 -10.24 -21.97
C SER A 165 8.20 -8.72 -22.13
N GLU A 166 7.06 -8.13 -22.55
CA GLU A 166 6.89 -6.67 -22.63
C GLU A 166 7.08 -6.02 -21.25
N ARG A 167 6.50 -6.63 -20.20
CA ARG A 167 6.67 -6.14 -18.83
C ARG A 167 8.12 -6.17 -18.36
N GLU A 168 8.86 -7.26 -18.64
CA GLU A 168 10.28 -7.40 -18.29
C GLU A 168 11.15 -6.37 -19.02
N GLU A 169 10.88 -6.12 -20.30
CA GLU A 169 11.58 -5.09 -21.07
C GLU A 169 11.36 -3.68 -20.50
N LEU A 170 10.11 -3.36 -20.11
CA LEU A 170 9.80 -2.06 -19.47
C LEU A 170 10.42 -1.94 -18.08
N ALA A 171 10.40 -3.01 -17.26
CA ALA A 171 11.04 -3.01 -15.95
C ALA A 171 12.55 -2.74 -16.06
N LYS A 172 13.22 -3.36 -17.04
CA LYS A 172 14.63 -3.10 -17.33
C LYS A 172 14.87 -1.68 -17.79
N ALA A 173 14.00 -1.13 -18.66
CA ALA A 173 14.12 0.26 -19.08
C ALA A 173 13.96 1.24 -17.91
N ILE A 174 13.12 0.93 -16.92
CA ILE A 174 13.00 1.71 -15.69
C ILE A 174 14.29 1.64 -14.86
N GLU A 175 14.91 0.45 -14.70
CA GLU A 175 16.18 0.31 -13.99
C GLU A 175 17.30 1.13 -14.68
N GLU A 176 17.42 1.05 -16.02
CA GLU A 176 18.37 1.85 -16.78
C GLU A 176 18.10 3.37 -16.65
N TRP A 177 16.83 3.75 -16.57
CA TRP A 177 16.44 5.14 -16.32
C TRP A 177 16.85 5.61 -14.94
N ILE A 178 16.66 4.78 -13.91
CA ILE A 178 17.02 5.06 -12.50
C ILE A 178 18.53 5.28 -12.41
N ASP A 179 19.31 4.39 -13.00
CA ASP A 179 20.78 4.50 -13.00
C ASP A 179 21.27 5.79 -13.68
N ALA A 180 20.58 6.22 -14.73
CA ALA A 180 20.98 7.40 -15.49
C ALA A 180 20.48 8.73 -14.89
N ASN A 181 19.30 8.76 -14.27
CA ASN A 181 18.62 10.01 -13.88
C ASN A 181 18.19 10.07 -12.40
N GLY A 182 18.37 9.00 -11.63
CA GLY A 182 17.91 8.90 -10.25
C GLY A 182 18.48 9.99 -9.35
N GLU A 183 19.79 10.26 -9.45
CA GLU A 183 20.45 11.32 -8.66
C GLU A 183 19.97 12.73 -9.06
N ASP A 184 19.73 12.97 -10.35
CA ASP A 184 19.20 14.25 -10.85
C ASP A 184 17.76 14.48 -10.34
N LEU A 185 16.95 13.43 -10.33
CA LEU A 185 15.60 13.50 -9.75
C LEU A 185 15.66 13.78 -8.25
N ALA A 186 16.58 13.16 -7.56
CA ALA A 186 16.83 13.32 -6.14
C ALA A 186 17.15 14.77 -5.78
N CYS A 187 18.16 15.30 -6.42
CA CYS A 187 18.57 16.70 -6.24
C CYS A 187 17.45 17.66 -6.67
N GLY A 188 16.72 17.32 -7.73
CA GLY A 188 15.59 18.08 -8.22
C GLY A 188 14.43 18.14 -7.23
N LEU A 189 14.12 17.02 -6.61
CA LEU A 189 13.06 16.94 -5.60
C LEU A 189 13.39 17.79 -4.37
N GLU A 190 14.63 17.71 -3.86
CA GLU A 190 15.08 18.51 -2.73
C GLU A 190 14.97 20.02 -3.02
N VAL A 191 15.41 20.45 -4.20
CA VAL A 191 15.28 21.86 -4.62
C VAL A 191 13.82 22.29 -4.71
N LEU A 192 12.96 21.45 -5.29
CA LEU A 192 11.53 21.74 -5.41
C LEU A 192 10.82 21.79 -4.05
N GLU A 193 11.19 20.92 -3.11
CA GLU A 193 10.63 20.91 -1.77
C GLU A 193 11.06 22.15 -1.00
N ARG A 194 12.32 22.51 -1.08
CA ARG A 194 12.84 23.75 -0.48
C ARG A 194 12.16 24.99 -1.06
N ASP A 195 12.02 25.08 -2.38
CA ASP A 195 11.36 26.22 -3.03
C ASP A 195 9.88 26.27 -2.67
N HIS A 196 9.21 25.12 -2.55
CA HIS A 196 7.83 25.03 -2.07
C HIS A 196 7.70 25.52 -0.63
N ASP A 197 8.60 25.12 0.26
CA ASP A 197 8.58 25.55 1.67
C ASP A 197 8.81 27.06 1.78
N VAL A 198 9.71 27.62 1.00
CA VAL A 198 9.93 29.07 0.94
C VAL A 198 8.71 29.82 0.44
N LEU A 199 8.02 29.30 -0.61
CA LEU A 199 6.82 29.91 -1.16
C LEU A 199 5.59 29.77 -0.25
N THR A 200 5.52 28.74 0.55
CA THR A 200 4.42 28.51 1.50
C THR A 200 4.65 29.13 2.87
N ALA A 201 5.90 29.44 3.21
CA ALA A 201 6.26 30.10 4.47
C ALA A 201 5.42 31.38 4.77
N PRO A 202 5.16 32.29 3.80
CA PRO A 202 4.35 33.49 4.07
C PRO A 202 2.93 33.18 4.54
N THR A 203 2.37 32.02 4.23
CA THR A 203 1.04 31.61 4.70
C THR A 203 1.00 31.20 6.17
N ARG A 204 2.17 30.97 6.76
CA ARG A 204 2.36 30.52 8.15
C ARG A 204 2.92 31.60 9.07
N VAL A 205 3.20 32.79 8.54
CA VAL A 205 3.79 33.91 9.28
C VAL A 205 2.90 35.16 9.17
N ALA A 206 2.90 35.98 10.21
CA ALA A 206 2.22 37.27 10.15
C ALA A 206 3.07 38.25 9.34
N VAL A 207 2.55 38.73 8.22
CA VAL A 207 3.26 39.63 7.29
C VAL A 207 2.57 40.99 7.28
N SER A 208 3.37 42.05 7.37
CA SER A 208 2.96 43.43 7.11
C SER A 208 3.74 43.99 5.91
N ASP A 209 3.41 45.22 5.46
CA ASP A 209 4.09 45.84 4.31
C ASP A 209 5.63 46.01 4.49
N HIS A 210 6.11 46.01 5.74
CA HIS A 210 7.51 46.33 6.05
C HIS A 210 8.21 45.29 6.91
N ALA A 211 7.48 44.31 7.48
CA ALA A 211 8.03 43.31 8.38
C ALA A 211 7.20 42.03 8.38
N PHE A 212 7.81 40.94 8.77
CA PHE A 212 7.12 39.69 9.09
C PHE A 212 7.52 39.21 10.48
N VAL A 213 6.62 38.52 11.14
CA VAL A 213 6.83 37.91 12.45
C VAL A 213 6.68 36.40 12.31
N ILE A 214 7.68 35.68 12.78
CA ILE A 214 7.66 34.22 12.91
C ILE A 214 7.55 33.91 14.40
N ASP A 215 6.52 33.13 14.74
CA ASP A 215 6.34 32.56 16.07
C ASP A 215 6.52 31.04 15.99
N GLY A 216 7.21 30.45 16.97
CA GLY A 216 7.51 29.05 16.95
C GLY A 216 8.02 28.50 18.28
N TRP A 217 8.00 27.18 18.42
CA TRP A 217 8.41 26.48 19.63
C TRP A 217 9.84 25.95 19.52
N ILE A 218 10.66 26.21 20.55
CA ILE A 218 12.02 25.67 20.66
C ILE A 218 12.21 25.00 22.01
N GLU A 219 13.11 24.03 22.06
CA GLU A 219 13.51 23.42 23.32
C GLU A 219 14.27 24.43 24.16
N MET A 220 13.91 24.57 25.43
CA MET A 220 14.53 25.50 26.36
C MET A 220 16.05 25.36 26.41
N ARG A 221 16.59 24.14 26.29
CA ARG A 221 18.03 23.86 26.27
C ARG A 221 18.75 24.46 25.07
N ARG A 222 18.06 24.68 23.97
CA ARG A 222 18.58 25.20 22.70
C ARG A 222 18.24 26.66 22.46
N SER A 223 17.52 27.30 23.38
CA SER A 223 17.06 28.67 23.25
C SER A 223 18.21 29.64 22.94
N ASP A 224 19.31 29.59 23.73
CA ASP A 224 20.45 30.46 23.56
C ASP A 224 21.19 30.22 22.22
N GLU A 225 21.28 28.98 21.79
CA GLU A 225 21.91 28.60 20.52
C GLU A 225 21.11 29.14 19.33
N VAL A 226 19.78 28.91 19.35
CA VAL A 226 18.90 29.36 18.28
C VAL A 226 18.79 30.88 18.23
N THR A 227 18.69 31.55 19.38
CA THR A 227 18.66 33.03 19.46
C THR A 227 19.91 33.64 18.84
N LYS A 228 21.11 33.12 19.19
CA LYS A 228 22.39 33.57 18.59
C LYS A 228 22.46 33.31 17.09
N ALA A 229 21.94 32.19 16.62
CA ALA A 229 21.91 31.84 15.19
C ALA A 229 20.97 32.76 14.39
N LEU A 230 19.90 33.24 15.00
CA LEU A 230 18.91 34.13 14.38
C LEU A 230 19.32 35.62 14.44
N GLU A 231 20.15 36.01 15.39
CA GLU A 231 20.59 37.40 15.61
C GLU A 231 21.05 38.15 14.33
N PRO A 232 21.81 37.51 13.39
CA PRO A 232 22.22 38.21 12.17
C PRO A 232 21.10 38.38 11.14
N PHE A 233 19.97 37.69 11.28
CA PHE A 233 18.87 37.70 10.32
C PHE A 233 17.62 38.41 10.82
N CYS A 234 17.48 38.59 12.14
CA CYS A 234 16.31 39.15 12.77
C CYS A 234 16.58 40.55 13.32
N LEU A 235 15.63 41.47 13.16
CA LEU A 235 15.68 42.80 13.78
C LEU A 235 15.41 42.73 15.29
N TYR A 236 14.57 41.77 15.69
CA TYR A 236 14.18 41.57 17.08
C TYR A 236 13.90 40.08 17.31
N THR A 237 14.35 39.57 18.42
CA THR A 237 14.11 38.18 18.84
C THR A 237 13.72 38.19 20.31
N GLU A 238 12.58 37.60 20.64
CA GLU A 238 12.08 37.42 22.00
C GLU A 238 11.90 35.93 22.25
N SER A 239 12.25 35.49 23.43
CA SER A 239 12.09 34.10 23.86
C SER A 239 11.43 34.06 25.21
N ASP A 240 10.18 33.60 25.24
CA ASP A 240 9.39 33.47 26.46
C ASP A 240 9.22 32.01 26.86
N GLN A 241 9.24 31.76 28.17
CA GLN A 241 8.98 30.45 28.69
C GLN A 241 7.46 30.21 28.70
N PHE A 242 7.02 29.10 28.07
CA PHE A 242 5.61 28.71 28.12
C PHE A 242 5.22 28.27 29.53
N GLU A 243 4.27 28.98 30.13
CA GLU A 243 3.67 28.62 31.40
C GLU A 243 2.26 28.05 31.19
N LEU A 244 2.02 26.82 31.67
CA LEU A 244 0.69 26.27 31.74
C LEU A 244 -0.11 27.09 32.77
N ILE A 245 -1.03 27.89 32.31
CA ILE A 245 -2.01 28.52 33.19
C ILE A 245 -2.94 27.41 33.68
N ALA A 246 -2.66 26.91 34.88
CA ALA A 246 -3.55 26.00 35.57
C ALA A 246 -4.90 26.72 35.74
N GLY A 247 -5.95 26.23 35.06
CA GLY A 247 -7.28 26.81 35.09
C GLY A 247 -7.83 26.84 36.52
N GLY A 248 -7.54 27.89 37.24
CA GLY A 248 -8.18 28.24 38.48
C GLY A 248 -9.56 28.82 38.14
N GLY A 249 -10.63 28.18 38.63
CA GLY A 249 -11.99 28.70 38.50
C GLY A 249 -12.11 30.11 39.09
N GLY A 250 -12.25 31.10 38.23
CA GLY A 250 -12.54 32.46 38.55
C GLY A 250 -13.46 33.03 37.47
N HIS A 251 -14.71 33.28 37.83
CA HIS A 251 -15.69 34.02 36.99
C HIS A 251 -15.16 35.41 36.66
N GLY A 252 -14.71 35.63 35.45
CA GLY A 252 -14.39 36.94 34.93
C GLY A 252 -14.68 36.93 33.43
N HIS A 253 -15.74 37.66 33.04
CA HIS A 253 -16.08 37.92 31.65
C HIS A 253 -14.95 38.68 30.95
N SER A 254 -14.28 38.00 30.01
CA SER A 254 -13.66 38.65 28.85
C SER A 254 -13.63 37.66 27.70
N ASP A 255 -14.51 37.93 26.72
CA ASP A 255 -14.66 37.20 25.46
C ASP A 255 -13.45 37.42 24.55
N HIS A 256 -12.36 36.79 24.85
CA HIS A 256 -11.30 36.48 23.88
C HIS A 256 -10.81 35.09 24.18
N HIS A 257 -11.44 34.09 23.57
CA HIS A 257 -10.90 32.74 23.44
C HIS A 257 -9.63 32.80 22.56
N HIS A 258 -8.52 33.26 23.12
CA HIS A 258 -7.21 32.85 22.60
C HIS A 258 -7.12 31.34 22.85
N HIS A 259 -7.34 30.53 21.80
CA HIS A 259 -6.88 29.16 21.81
C HIS A 259 -5.37 29.19 22.02
N GLN A 260 -4.95 29.00 23.27
CA GLN A 260 -3.53 28.87 23.59
C GLN A 260 -3.02 27.62 22.91
N GLU A 261 -2.30 27.80 21.79
CA GLU A 261 -1.70 26.68 21.08
C GLU A 261 -0.75 25.97 22.03
N MET A 262 -1.02 24.69 22.27
CA MET A 262 -0.17 23.87 23.13
C MET A 262 1.15 23.59 22.42
N PRO A 263 2.30 23.74 23.12
CA PRO A 263 3.59 23.44 22.54
C PRO A 263 3.67 21.96 22.11
N PRO A 264 4.39 21.66 21.02
CA PRO A 264 4.66 20.29 20.64
C PRO A 264 5.53 19.59 21.68
N ILE A 265 5.35 18.27 21.83
CA ILE A 265 6.11 17.48 22.78
C ILE A 265 7.34 16.91 22.11
N SER A 266 8.47 17.08 22.77
CA SER A 266 9.71 16.37 22.49
C SER A 266 9.96 15.34 23.60
N TYR A 267 10.24 14.10 23.23
CA TYR A 267 10.66 13.09 24.21
C TYR A 267 12.08 13.39 24.69
N GLN A 268 12.32 13.12 25.95
CA GLN A 268 13.67 13.19 26.49
C GLN A 268 14.49 12.04 25.90
N GLU A 269 15.62 12.34 25.26
CA GLU A 269 16.51 11.33 24.67
C GLU A 269 16.96 10.30 25.71
N ARG A 270 16.33 9.15 25.71
CA ARG A 270 16.67 7.98 26.52
C ARG A 270 16.84 6.78 25.60
N SER A 271 18.04 6.29 25.45
CA SER A 271 18.32 5.18 24.52
C SER A 271 17.55 3.90 24.85
N THR A 272 17.21 3.69 26.13
CA THR A 272 16.44 2.52 26.61
C THR A 272 14.94 2.60 26.33
N SER A 273 14.36 3.78 26.17
CA SER A 273 12.91 3.96 25.95
C SER A 273 12.52 4.07 24.47
N LYS A 274 13.48 4.28 23.58
CA LYS A 274 13.21 4.42 22.13
C LYS A 274 12.27 3.38 21.51
N PRO A 275 12.38 2.07 21.80
CA PRO A 275 11.45 1.09 21.24
C PRO A 275 10.00 1.28 21.73
N MET A 276 9.81 1.82 22.94
CA MET A 276 8.50 2.07 23.52
C MET A 276 7.90 3.42 23.06
N GLU A 277 8.74 4.37 22.67
CA GLU A 277 8.33 5.64 22.05
C GLU A 277 7.57 5.39 20.75
N LEU A 278 8.01 4.43 19.94
CA LEU A 278 7.30 4.01 18.72
C LEU A 278 5.87 3.51 19.02
N LEU A 279 5.70 2.73 20.11
CA LEU A 279 4.40 2.26 20.56
C LEU A 279 3.52 3.40 21.09
N THR A 280 4.11 4.35 21.80
CA THR A 280 3.40 5.54 22.29
C THR A 280 2.96 6.42 21.14
N ASP A 281 3.82 6.61 20.12
CA ASP A 281 3.51 7.38 18.90
C ASP A 281 2.39 6.73 18.08
N ALA A 282 2.34 5.40 18.02
CA ALA A 282 1.28 4.67 17.31
C ALA A 282 -0.11 4.84 17.96
N VAL A 283 -0.17 5.02 19.28
CA VAL A 283 -1.42 5.29 20.00
C VAL A 283 -1.77 6.78 20.03
N GLY A 284 -0.78 7.65 20.00
CA GLY A 284 -0.89 9.10 20.05
C GLY A 284 -0.03 9.70 21.17
N ARG A 285 0.68 10.77 20.84
CA ARG A 285 1.54 11.48 21.82
C ARG A 285 0.71 12.09 22.93
N PRO A 286 1.16 12.00 24.20
CA PRO A 286 0.47 12.64 25.31
C PRO A 286 0.44 14.17 25.12
N ALA A 287 -0.55 14.88 25.65
CA ALA A 287 -0.59 16.32 25.58
C ALA A 287 0.47 16.95 26.51
N TYR A 288 0.95 18.16 26.19
CA TYR A 288 1.91 18.89 27.00
C TYR A 288 1.47 19.01 28.45
N GLY A 289 2.39 18.77 29.40
CA GLY A 289 2.11 18.76 30.83
C GLY A 289 1.47 17.48 31.38
N ARG A 290 1.23 16.48 30.55
CA ARG A 290 0.80 15.15 31.03
C ARG A 290 2.00 14.23 31.29
N VAL A 291 1.77 13.21 32.10
CA VAL A 291 2.79 12.20 32.42
C VAL A 291 3.12 11.39 31.17
N ASP A 292 4.39 11.19 30.92
CA ASP A 292 4.88 10.36 29.82
C ASP A 292 4.58 8.87 30.11
N PRO A 293 3.71 8.21 29.33
CA PRO A 293 3.36 6.82 29.55
C PRO A 293 4.47 5.85 29.10
N THR A 294 5.47 6.31 28.36
CA THR A 294 6.51 5.46 27.75
C THR A 294 7.27 4.66 28.79
N ILE A 295 7.63 5.30 29.91
CA ILE A 295 8.34 4.62 31.02
C ILE A 295 7.46 3.54 31.66
N PHE A 296 6.17 3.83 31.86
CA PHE A 296 5.21 2.88 32.41
C PHE A 296 5.01 1.68 31.46
N MET A 297 4.90 1.94 30.16
CA MET A 297 4.78 0.91 29.13
C MET A 297 6.03 0.02 29.05
N MET A 298 7.21 0.56 29.29
CA MET A 298 8.46 -0.22 29.29
C MET A 298 8.47 -1.34 30.31
N PHE A 299 7.77 -1.18 31.45
CA PHE A 299 7.65 -2.22 32.47
C PHE A 299 6.39 -3.09 32.31
N THR A 300 5.27 -2.46 31.99
CA THR A 300 3.99 -3.17 31.94
C THR A 300 3.84 -4.02 30.68
N TYR A 301 4.33 -3.57 29.54
CA TYR A 301 4.20 -4.30 28.28
C TYR A 301 4.92 -5.66 28.29
N PRO A 302 6.22 -5.76 28.67
CA PRO A 302 6.89 -7.05 28.78
C PRO A 302 6.27 -7.95 29.85
N LEU A 303 5.79 -7.37 30.96
CA LEU A 303 5.13 -8.13 32.03
C LEU A 303 3.84 -8.78 31.54
N PHE A 304 2.93 -8.00 30.93
CA PHE A 304 1.67 -8.54 30.40
C PHE A 304 1.90 -9.49 29.23
N PHE A 305 2.85 -9.19 28.35
CA PHE A 305 3.20 -10.09 27.26
C PHE A 305 3.73 -11.43 27.78
N GLY A 306 4.61 -11.41 28.78
CA GLY A 306 5.13 -12.62 29.43
C GLY A 306 4.03 -13.43 30.14
N MET A 307 3.08 -12.76 30.80
CA MET A 307 1.92 -13.43 31.40
C MET A 307 0.98 -14.05 30.36
N MET A 308 0.80 -13.40 29.21
CA MET A 308 -0.08 -13.87 28.14
C MET A 308 0.50 -15.08 27.39
N LEU A 309 1.82 -15.13 27.21
CA LEU A 309 2.47 -16.27 26.56
C LEU A 309 2.43 -17.54 27.43
N GLY A 310 2.56 -17.42 28.75
CA GLY A 310 2.39 -18.52 29.74
C GLY A 310 3.28 -19.76 29.54
N ASP A 311 4.15 -19.79 28.54
CA ASP A 311 4.99 -20.92 28.14
C ASP A 311 6.48 -20.57 28.32
N MET A 312 7.17 -21.34 29.15
CA MET A 312 8.60 -21.15 29.42
C MET A 312 9.48 -21.39 28.17
N ALA A 313 9.07 -22.27 27.27
CA ALA A 313 9.83 -22.56 26.06
C ALA A 313 9.80 -21.39 25.08
N TYR A 314 8.63 -20.77 24.90
CA TYR A 314 8.48 -19.54 24.13
C TYR A 314 9.25 -18.36 24.73
N GLY A 315 9.24 -18.24 26.06
CA GLY A 315 10.01 -17.23 26.77
C GLY A 315 11.52 -17.34 26.54
N LEU A 316 12.06 -18.55 26.53
CA LEU A 316 13.47 -18.80 26.25
C LEU A 316 13.85 -18.50 24.79
N ILE A 317 12.98 -18.83 23.83
CA ILE A 317 13.18 -18.54 22.42
C ILE A 317 13.20 -17.03 22.17
N THR A 318 12.20 -16.29 22.71
CA THR A 318 12.12 -14.83 22.55
C THR A 318 13.29 -14.11 23.24
N MET A 319 13.75 -14.61 24.38
CA MET A 319 14.94 -14.07 25.06
C MET A 319 16.21 -14.32 24.24
N GLY A 320 16.33 -15.49 23.60
CA GLY A 320 17.44 -15.83 22.70
C GLY A 320 17.49 -14.94 21.46
N VAL A 321 16.33 -14.68 20.84
CA VAL A 321 16.23 -13.78 19.70
C VAL A 321 16.56 -12.34 20.09
N GLY A 322 16.05 -11.85 21.24
CA GLY A 322 16.35 -10.50 21.74
C GLY A 322 17.82 -10.31 22.16
N TRP A 323 18.54 -11.39 22.46
CA TRP A 323 19.99 -11.32 22.74
C TRP A 323 20.83 -11.33 21.45
N MET A 324 20.27 -11.83 20.35
CA MET A 324 20.95 -11.92 19.05
C MET A 324 20.83 -10.61 18.22
N VAL A 325 19.83 -9.77 18.49
CA VAL A 325 19.61 -8.46 17.88
C VAL A 325 20.27 -7.34 18.71
#